data_e98d7a4ef88d03fa591c0adfc2c3c468
#
_entry.id   e98d7a4ef88d03fa591c0adfc2c3c468
#
_cell.length_a   1.000
_cell.length_b   1.000
_cell.length_c   1.000
_cell.angle_alpha   90.00
_cell.angle_beta   90.00
_cell.angle_gamma   90.00
#
_symmetry.space_group_name_H-M   'P 1'
#
loop_
_entity.id
_entity.type
_entity.pdbx_description
1 polymer ?
#
loop_
_entity_poly.entity_id
_entity_poly.type
_entity_poly.pdbx_seq_one_letter_code
_entity_poly.pdbx_strand_id
1 'polypeptide(L)'
;MIKIILYSESDGNIKKIQALFKDRDGFFLELKKMSRPAKDDKTLDDAGVLILDLSGLSMDNINFKNEIKKLNGLSGQPLRGRLLIIDPPQQTYLFDELLFANDFLFSDNLQKELLPRLDFLLYKLKLMVPSDSLVVGDLVLNMEKYELVVDNKVIVLTFKEFEMLKLLMQNKDKVFTRINLLSAVWGYDYYGGSRTVDVHMRRLRAKIPPPYNNMLKTIRNVGYMFSPEE
;
A
#
# COMPACT_ATOMS: atom_id res chain seq x y z
N MET A 1 -2.73 -2.61 -13.01
CA MET A 1 -3.98 -3.23 -12.49
C MET A 1 -3.58 -4.38 -11.58
N ILE A 2 -4.07 -4.37 -10.33
CA ILE A 2 -3.74 -5.39 -9.32
C ILE A 2 -4.73 -6.53 -9.45
N LYS A 3 -4.23 -7.75 -9.69
CA LYS A 3 -5.05 -8.95 -9.75
C LYS A 3 -5.29 -9.50 -8.35
N ILE A 4 -6.56 -9.66 -8.00
CA ILE A 4 -7.01 -10.28 -6.76
C ILE A 4 -7.77 -11.55 -7.12
N ILE A 5 -7.42 -12.66 -6.48
CA ILE A 5 -8.10 -13.92 -6.66
C ILE A 5 -8.90 -14.23 -5.39
N LEU A 6 -10.18 -14.46 -5.53
CA LEU A 6 -11.07 -14.87 -4.45
C LEU A 6 -11.45 -16.35 -4.62
N TYR A 7 -11.08 -17.17 -3.65
CA TYR A 7 -11.61 -18.51 -3.48
C TYR A 7 -12.75 -18.51 -2.46
N SER A 8 -13.96 -18.88 -2.86
CA SER A 8 -15.13 -18.96 -1.99
C SER A 8 -16.14 -20.01 -2.48
N GLU A 9 -16.81 -20.65 -1.54
CA GLU A 9 -18.01 -21.47 -1.79
C GLU A 9 -19.30 -20.73 -1.40
N SER A 10 -19.19 -19.60 -0.68
CA SER A 10 -20.33 -18.80 -0.24
C SER A 10 -20.81 -17.85 -1.32
N ASP A 11 -21.91 -18.18 -1.99
CA ASP A 11 -22.52 -17.29 -3.00
C ASP A 11 -22.92 -15.92 -2.39
N GLY A 12 -23.27 -15.91 -1.09
CA GLY A 12 -23.59 -14.66 -0.36
C GLY A 12 -22.39 -13.74 -0.23
N ASN A 13 -21.24 -14.27 0.18
CA ASN A 13 -20.00 -13.50 0.33
C ASN A 13 -19.43 -13.10 -1.04
N ILE A 14 -19.51 -13.97 -2.03
CA ILE A 14 -19.13 -13.64 -3.42
C ILE A 14 -19.85 -12.39 -3.89
N LYS A 15 -21.19 -12.34 -3.75
CA LYS A 15 -22.00 -11.17 -4.16
C LYS A 15 -21.61 -9.91 -3.40
N LYS A 16 -21.41 -10.01 -2.08
CA LYS A 16 -20.97 -8.86 -1.24
C LYS A 16 -19.60 -8.35 -1.69
N ILE A 17 -18.64 -9.24 -1.92
CA ILE A 17 -17.28 -8.88 -2.35
C ILE A 17 -17.31 -8.28 -3.76
N GLN A 18 -18.03 -8.86 -4.71
CA GLN A 18 -18.19 -8.29 -6.05
C GLN A 18 -18.76 -6.87 -6.00
N ALA A 19 -19.75 -6.62 -5.15
CA ALA A 19 -20.34 -5.29 -4.97
C ALA A 19 -19.30 -4.27 -4.44
N LEU A 20 -18.41 -4.69 -3.53
CA LEU A 20 -17.34 -3.82 -3.00
C LEU A 20 -16.28 -3.45 -4.05
N PHE A 21 -16.07 -4.30 -5.04
CA PHE A 21 -15.09 -4.06 -6.12
C PHE A 21 -15.66 -3.40 -7.37
N LYS A 22 -16.99 -3.26 -7.46
CA LYS A 22 -17.69 -2.80 -8.68
C LYS A 22 -17.21 -1.43 -9.16
N ASP A 23 -17.03 -0.49 -8.22
CA ASP A 23 -16.69 0.90 -8.51
C ASP A 23 -15.23 1.23 -8.13
N ARG A 24 -14.37 0.19 -8.08
CA ARG A 24 -12.99 0.34 -7.64
C ARG A 24 -12.01 0.15 -8.80
N ASP A 25 -11.50 1.26 -9.31
CA ASP A 25 -10.51 1.28 -10.37
C ASP A 25 -9.17 0.66 -9.93
N GLY A 26 -8.45 0.13 -10.91
CA GLY A 26 -7.10 -0.41 -10.67
C GLY A 26 -7.06 -1.87 -10.18
N PHE A 27 -8.22 -2.51 -9.97
CA PHE A 27 -8.32 -3.91 -9.53
C PHE A 27 -8.99 -4.81 -10.56
N PHE A 28 -8.54 -6.05 -10.58
CA PHE A 28 -9.18 -7.14 -11.30
C PHE A 28 -9.47 -8.29 -10.33
N LEU A 29 -10.77 -8.57 -10.09
CA LEU A 29 -11.22 -9.64 -9.20
C LEU A 29 -11.55 -10.88 -10.01
N GLU A 30 -10.79 -11.96 -9.81
CA GLU A 30 -11.04 -13.28 -10.37
C GLU A 30 -11.66 -14.19 -9.31
N LEU A 31 -12.79 -14.83 -9.65
CA LEU A 31 -13.52 -15.71 -8.74
C LEU A 31 -13.21 -17.17 -9.03
N LYS A 32 -12.97 -17.94 -7.98
CA LYS A 32 -12.72 -19.39 -8.07
C LYS A 32 -13.47 -20.17 -7.00
N LYS A 33 -13.84 -21.38 -7.32
CA LYS A 33 -14.39 -22.34 -6.36
C LYS A 33 -13.27 -23.10 -5.65
N MET A 34 -13.43 -23.35 -4.34
CA MET A 34 -12.45 -24.06 -3.53
C MET A 34 -12.30 -25.55 -3.93
N SER A 35 -13.28 -26.10 -4.63
CA SER A 35 -13.28 -27.48 -5.13
C SER A 35 -12.21 -27.78 -6.18
N ARG A 36 -11.54 -26.75 -6.74
CA ARG A 36 -10.42 -26.91 -7.67
C ARG A 36 -9.09 -26.75 -6.93
N PRO A 37 -8.14 -27.70 -7.08
CA PRO A 37 -6.86 -27.61 -6.37
C PRO A 37 -6.08 -26.37 -6.81
N ALA A 38 -5.76 -25.52 -5.85
CA ALA A 38 -4.98 -24.29 -6.07
C ALA A 38 -3.54 -24.59 -6.56
N LYS A 39 -3.03 -25.80 -6.30
CA LYS A 39 -1.62 -26.17 -6.53
C LYS A 39 -1.19 -26.17 -7.99
N ASP A 40 -2.13 -26.40 -8.93
CA ASP A 40 -1.87 -26.43 -10.38
C ASP A 40 -2.38 -25.18 -11.10
N ASP A 41 -2.80 -24.17 -10.34
CA ASP A 41 -3.43 -22.98 -10.87
C ASP A 41 -2.39 -21.92 -11.23
N LYS A 42 -1.91 -21.98 -12.47
CA LYS A 42 -0.96 -21.00 -13.03
C LYS A 42 -1.44 -19.54 -12.97
N THR A 43 -2.74 -19.32 -12.74
CA THR A 43 -3.26 -17.94 -12.61
C THR A 43 -2.86 -17.27 -11.29
N LEU A 44 -2.37 -18.05 -10.32
CA LEU A 44 -1.81 -17.53 -9.07
C LEU A 44 -0.46 -16.83 -9.28
N ASP A 45 0.27 -17.16 -10.32
CA ASP A 45 1.61 -16.62 -10.59
C ASP A 45 1.58 -15.09 -10.80
N ASP A 46 0.48 -14.58 -11.35
CA ASP A 46 0.29 -13.13 -11.60
C ASP A 46 -0.55 -12.43 -10.53
N ALA A 47 -0.98 -13.14 -9.49
CA ALA A 47 -1.85 -12.56 -8.47
C ALA A 47 -1.08 -11.68 -7.50
N GLY A 48 -1.60 -10.49 -7.25
CA GLY A 48 -1.09 -9.60 -6.20
C GLY A 48 -1.53 -10.07 -4.81
N VAL A 49 -2.81 -10.42 -4.65
CA VAL A 49 -3.40 -10.89 -3.39
C VAL A 49 -4.36 -12.03 -3.64
N LEU A 50 -4.31 -13.01 -2.74
CA LEU A 50 -5.24 -14.11 -2.64
C LEU A 50 -6.17 -13.85 -1.45
N ILE A 51 -7.47 -13.87 -1.68
CA ILE A 51 -8.50 -13.87 -0.65
C ILE A 51 -9.08 -15.29 -0.56
N LEU A 52 -9.02 -15.85 0.62
CA LEU A 52 -9.56 -17.18 0.92
C LEU A 52 -10.75 -17.03 1.86
N ASP A 53 -11.95 -17.30 1.36
CA ASP A 53 -13.17 -17.31 2.15
C ASP A 53 -13.42 -18.72 2.68
N LEU A 54 -13.09 -18.90 3.95
CA LEU A 54 -13.23 -20.14 4.70
C LEU A 54 -14.54 -20.18 5.52
N SER A 55 -15.38 -19.15 5.41
CA SER A 55 -16.65 -19.06 6.11
C SER A 55 -17.60 -20.19 5.68
N GLY A 56 -18.36 -20.70 6.63
CA GLY A 56 -19.29 -21.83 6.39
C GLY A 56 -18.63 -23.19 6.17
N LEU A 57 -17.28 -23.27 6.19
CA LEU A 57 -16.59 -24.56 6.10
C LEU A 57 -16.48 -25.20 7.49
N SER A 58 -16.82 -26.48 7.61
CA SER A 58 -16.65 -27.24 8.85
C SER A 58 -15.17 -27.56 9.08
N MET A 59 -14.64 -27.15 10.23
CA MET A 59 -13.26 -27.39 10.63
C MET A 59 -12.91 -28.87 10.86
N ASP A 60 -13.92 -29.69 11.17
CA ASP A 60 -13.76 -31.13 11.37
C ASP A 60 -13.65 -31.89 10.05
N ASN A 61 -13.81 -31.17 8.93
CA ASN A 61 -13.75 -31.79 7.61
C ASN A 61 -12.29 -32.04 7.23
N ILE A 62 -11.91 -33.30 7.05
CA ILE A 62 -10.59 -33.74 6.59
C ILE A 62 -10.20 -33.02 5.28
N ASN A 63 -11.17 -32.73 4.42
CA ASN A 63 -10.95 -31.99 3.20
C ASN A 63 -10.49 -30.55 3.46
N PHE A 64 -11.04 -29.87 4.47
CA PHE A 64 -10.63 -28.53 4.84
C PHE A 64 -9.14 -28.49 5.26
N LYS A 65 -8.72 -29.37 6.16
CA LYS A 65 -7.31 -29.47 6.59
C LYS A 65 -6.37 -29.78 5.42
N ASN A 66 -6.80 -30.61 4.51
CA ASN A 66 -6.03 -30.95 3.29
C ASN A 66 -5.94 -29.75 2.33
N GLU A 67 -7.02 -28.97 2.17
CA GLU A 67 -6.99 -27.76 1.37
C GLU A 67 -6.08 -26.69 1.97
N ILE A 68 -6.14 -26.47 3.28
CA ILE A 68 -5.19 -25.55 3.98
C ILE A 68 -3.75 -26.02 3.80
N LYS A 69 -3.46 -27.32 3.93
CA LYS A 69 -2.11 -27.85 3.68
C LYS A 69 -1.66 -27.64 2.24
N LYS A 70 -2.54 -27.81 1.25
CA LYS A 70 -2.25 -27.52 -0.16
C LYS A 70 -1.94 -26.04 -0.35
N LEU A 71 -2.73 -25.15 0.28
CA LEU A 71 -2.52 -23.70 0.22
C LEU A 71 -1.22 -23.28 0.93
N ASN A 72 -0.85 -23.96 2.01
CA ASN A 72 0.47 -23.79 2.64
C ASN A 72 1.63 -24.20 1.72
N GLY A 73 1.44 -25.23 0.91
CA GLY A 73 2.39 -25.67 -0.12
C GLY A 73 2.63 -24.63 -1.23
N LEU A 74 1.78 -23.61 -1.35
CA LEU A 74 1.96 -22.45 -2.25
C LEU A 74 2.92 -21.39 -1.68
N SER A 75 3.51 -21.62 -0.51
CA SER A 75 4.45 -20.67 0.14
C SER A 75 5.71 -20.36 -0.69
N GLY A 76 6.02 -21.17 -1.70
CA GLY A 76 7.11 -20.94 -2.67
C GLY A 76 6.70 -20.17 -3.93
N GLN A 77 5.43 -19.78 -4.06
CA GLN A 77 4.91 -19.06 -5.23
C GLN A 77 4.98 -17.54 -5.03
N PRO A 78 5.02 -16.74 -6.11
CA PRO A 78 5.16 -15.29 -6.06
C PRO A 78 3.93 -14.54 -5.54
N LEU A 79 2.96 -15.24 -4.92
CA LEU A 79 1.83 -14.63 -4.22
C LEU A 79 2.32 -13.68 -3.15
N ARG A 80 2.07 -12.40 -3.34
CA ARG A 80 2.57 -11.34 -2.45
C ARG A 80 1.76 -11.21 -1.18
N GLY A 81 0.45 -11.47 -1.21
CA GLY A 81 -0.41 -11.35 -0.03
C GLY A 81 -1.53 -12.37 0.05
N ARG A 82 -1.91 -12.74 1.29
CA ARG A 82 -2.99 -13.66 1.61
C ARG A 82 -3.86 -13.07 2.70
N LEU A 83 -5.16 -12.92 2.40
CA LEU A 83 -6.17 -12.41 3.31
C LEU A 83 -7.24 -13.50 3.51
N LEU A 84 -7.56 -13.79 4.76
CA LEU A 84 -8.55 -14.82 5.09
C LEU A 84 -9.87 -14.20 5.52
N ILE A 85 -10.98 -14.85 5.14
CA ILE A 85 -12.31 -14.60 5.68
C ILE A 85 -12.69 -15.85 6.47
N ILE A 86 -12.97 -15.69 7.76
CA ILE A 86 -13.27 -16.78 8.69
C ILE A 86 -14.55 -16.47 9.48
N ASP A 87 -15.20 -17.51 10.00
CA ASP A 87 -16.30 -17.32 10.94
C ASP A 87 -15.78 -17.20 12.39
N PRO A 88 -16.44 -16.42 13.26
CA PRO A 88 -16.00 -16.20 14.63
C PRO A 88 -15.66 -17.47 15.44
N PRO A 89 -16.43 -18.56 15.35
CA PRO A 89 -16.11 -19.81 16.05
C PRO A 89 -14.83 -20.51 15.58
N GLN A 90 -14.37 -20.23 14.37
CA GLN A 90 -13.17 -20.86 13.80
C GLN A 90 -11.87 -20.29 14.38
N GLN A 91 -11.94 -19.18 15.07
CA GLN A 91 -10.79 -18.47 15.64
C GLN A 91 -9.96 -19.32 16.63
N THR A 92 -10.61 -20.22 17.37
CA THR A 92 -9.99 -20.96 18.46
C THR A 92 -9.07 -22.08 17.97
N TYR A 93 -9.22 -22.54 16.72
CA TYR A 93 -8.58 -23.75 16.20
C TYR A 93 -7.52 -23.51 15.13
N LEU A 94 -7.32 -22.24 14.71
CA LEU A 94 -6.63 -21.92 13.46
C LEU A 94 -5.26 -21.28 13.61
N PHE A 95 -4.81 -20.95 14.81
CA PHE A 95 -3.59 -20.15 14.98
C PHE A 95 -2.35 -20.79 14.32
N ASP A 96 -2.15 -22.08 14.49
CA ASP A 96 -0.96 -22.75 13.94
C ASP A 96 -1.09 -23.05 12.43
N GLU A 97 -2.31 -23.22 11.94
CA GLU A 97 -2.57 -23.57 10.54
C GLU A 97 -2.68 -22.34 9.63
N LEU A 98 -2.95 -21.15 10.18
CA LEU A 98 -3.12 -19.89 9.44
C LEU A 98 -1.88 -18.98 9.38
N LEU A 99 -0.74 -19.43 9.90
CA LEU A 99 0.53 -18.68 9.86
C LEU A 99 0.99 -18.28 8.46
N PHE A 100 0.42 -18.89 7.42
CA PHE A 100 0.71 -18.53 6.04
C PHE A 100 -0.04 -17.27 5.57
N ALA A 101 -1.05 -16.81 6.30
CA ALA A 101 -1.82 -15.60 5.96
C ALA A 101 -1.12 -14.33 6.46
N ASN A 102 -1.32 -13.24 5.73
CA ASN A 102 -0.80 -11.94 6.12
C ASN A 102 -1.77 -11.17 7.00
N ASP A 103 -3.08 -11.46 6.87
CA ASP A 103 -4.15 -10.89 7.68
C ASP A 103 -5.42 -11.73 7.56
N PHE A 104 -6.39 -11.50 8.45
CA PHE A 104 -7.71 -12.14 8.42
C PHE A 104 -8.81 -11.16 8.84
N LEU A 105 -10.06 -11.48 8.49
CA LEU A 105 -11.26 -10.80 8.96
C LEU A 105 -12.38 -11.79 9.20
N PHE A 106 -13.36 -11.38 10.01
CA PHE A 106 -14.56 -12.17 10.25
C PHE A 106 -15.61 -11.93 9.17
N SER A 107 -16.30 -13.00 8.76
CA SER A 107 -17.35 -12.94 7.74
C SER A 107 -18.47 -11.96 8.08
N ASP A 108 -18.79 -11.79 9.38
CA ASP A 108 -19.78 -10.83 9.87
C ASP A 108 -19.38 -9.36 9.59
N ASN A 109 -18.10 -9.09 9.55
CA ASN A 109 -17.54 -7.74 9.33
C ASN A 109 -17.07 -7.50 7.88
N LEU A 110 -17.33 -8.44 6.98
CA LEU A 110 -16.80 -8.46 5.62
C LEU A 110 -16.98 -7.12 4.89
N GLN A 111 -18.19 -6.54 4.93
CA GLN A 111 -18.48 -5.30 4.22
C GLN A 111 -17.73 -4.08 4.77
N LYS A 112 -17.42 -4.07 6.07
CA LYS A 112 -16.76 -2.95 6.73
C LYS A 112 -15.24 -3.05 6.70
N GLU A 113 -14.72 -4.28 6.83
CA GLU A 113 -13.30 -4.50 7.07
C GLU A 113 -12.51 -4.96 5.84
N LEU A 114 -13.15 -5.59 4.83
CA LEU A 114 -12.43 -6.18 3.70
C LEU A 114 -11.56 -5.16 2.95
N LEU A 115 -12.15 -4.04 2.52
CA LEU A 115 -11.41 -3.05 1.75
C LEU A 115 -10.31 -2.36 2.57
N PRO A 116 -10.57 -1.85 3.80
CA PRO A 116 -9.51 -1.27 4.63
C PRO A 116 -8.34 -2.23 4.90
N ARG A 117 -8.61 -3.51 5.17
CA ARG A 117 -7.56 -4.51 5.41
C ARG A 117 -6.79 -4.85 4.14
N LEU A 118 -7.51 -4.99 3.02
CA LEU A 118 -6.90 -5.21 1.72
C LEU A 118 -5.98 -4.03 1.35
N ASP A 119 -6.42 -2.79 1.53
CA ASP A 119 -5.62 -1.59 1.25
C ASP A 119 -4.37 -1.55 2.11
N PHE A 120 -4.51 -1.85 3.40
CA PHE A 120 -3.37 -1.94 4.31
C PHE A 120 -2.40 -3.06 3.90
N LEU A 121 -2.91 -4.22 3.49
CA LEU A 121 -2.09 -5.33 3.01
C LEU A 121 -1.37 -4.94 1.71
N LEU A 122 -2.07 -4.36 0.74
CA LEU A 122 -1.48 -3.91 -0.52
C LEU A 122 -0.41 -2.84 -0.30
N TYR A 123 -0.63 -1.93 0.64
CA TYR A 123 0.36 -0.94 1.05
C TYR A 123 1.62 -1.60 1.64
N LYS A 124 1.44 -2.54 2.60
CA LYS A 124 2.55 -3.31 3.18
C LYS A 124 3.36 -4.08 2.13
N LEU A 125 2.69 -4.61 1.12
CA LEU A 125 3.30 -5.37 0.03
C LEU A 125 3.88 -4.48 -1.08
N LYS A 126 3.79 -3.16 -0.93
CA LYS A 126 4.22 -2.17 -1.94
C LYS A 126 3.52 -2.36 -3.31
N LEU A 127 2.30 -2.91 -3.30
CA LEU A 127 1.47 -3.13 -4.50
C LEU A 127 0.53 -1.95 -4.77
N MET A 128 0.21 -1.18 -3.74
CA MET A 128 -0.64 -0.01 -3.83
C MET A 128 -0.05 1.13 -2.99
N VAL A 129 -0.20 2.32 -3.51
CA VAL A 129 0.10 3.56 -2.81
C VAL A 129 -1.22 4.20 -2.42
N PRO A 130 -1.37 4.78 -1.22
CA PRO A 130 -2.55 5.54 -0.87
C PRO A 130 -2.86 6.59 -1.95
N SER A 131 -4.14 6.74 -2.33
CA SER A 131 -4.59 7.61 -3.42
C SER A 131 -4.07 9.05 -3.32
N ASP A 132 -3.85 9.54 -2.10
CA ASP A 132 -3.34 10.86 -1.80
C ASP A 132 -1.89 10.85 -1.33
N SER A 133 -1.04 10.09 -2.01
CA SER A 133 0.40 10.04 -1.69
C SER A 133 1.27 10.21 -2.93
N LEU A 134 2.39 10.88 -2.74
CA LEU A 134 3.47 10.93 -3.74
C LEU A 134 4.53 9.89 -3.36
N VAL A 135 4.91 9.05 -4.32
CA VAL A 135 5.84 7.95 -4.06
C VAL A 135 6.99 7.92 -5.02
N VAL A 136 8.17 7.67 -4.45
CA VAL A 136 9.40 7.41 -5.18
C VAL A 136 10.19 6.35 -4.41
N GLY A 137 10.23 5.14 -4.93
CA GLY A 137 10.80 4.00 -4.20
C GLY A 137 10.09 3.77 -2.86
N ASP A 138 10.84 3.76 -1.77
CA ASP A 138 10.31 3.62 -0.41
C ASP A 138 10.00 4.96 0.28
N LEU A 139 10.20 6.08 -0.42
CA LEU A 139 9.81 7.39 0.05
C LEU A 139 8.34 7.65 -0.31
N VAL A 140 7.50 7.77 0.71
CA VAL A 140 6.05 7.98 0.59
C VAL A 140 5.65 9.26 1.33
N LEU A 141 5.21 10.27 0.61
CA LEU A 141 4.65 11.50 1.16
C LEU A 141 3.13 11.42 1.17
N ASN A 142 2.54 11.15 2.33
CA ASN A 142 1.09 11.05 2.50
C ASN A 142 0.49 12.45 2.71
N MET A 143 -0.35 12.88 1.77
CA MET A 143 -0.92 14.24 1.80
C MET A 143 -2.12 14.37 2.72
N GLU A 144 -2.83 13.29 3.00
CA GLU A 144 -3.97 13.28 3.93
C GLU A 144 -3.49 13.38 5.38
N LYS A 145 -2.45 12.61 5.72
CA LYS A 145 -1.88 12.58 7.08
C LYS A 145 -0.80 13.62 7.33
N TYR A 146 -0.33 14.33 6.29
CA TYR A 146 0.82 15.23 6.35
C TYR A 146 2.09 14.55 6.87
N GLU A 147 2.32 13.30 6.48
CA GLU A 147 3.41 12.46 6.93
C GLU A 147 4.37 12.09 5.80
N LEU A 148 5.65 12.07 6.10
CA LEU A 148 6.67 11.44 5.28
C LEU A 148 7.06 10.10 5.88
N VAL A 149 7.00 9.04 5.08
CA VAL A 149 7.46 7.69 5.47
C VAL A 149 8.58 7.29 4.54
N VAL A 150 9.69 6.80 5.11
CA VAL A 150 10.81 6.24 4.36
C VAL A 150 11.21 4.92 5.01
N ASP A 151 11.30 3.84 4.24
CA ASP A 151 11.61 2.50 4.74
C ASP A 151 10.74 2.08 5.95
N ASN A 152 9.43 2.35 5.88
CA ASN A 152 8.44 2.12 6.94
C ASN A 152 8.68 2.93 8.25
N LYS A 153 9.51 3.97 8.22
CA LYS A 153 9.74 4.87 9.35
C LYS A 153 9.13 6.23 9.06
N VAL A 154 8.34 6.73 10.01
CA VAL A 154 7.78 8.08 9.93
C VAL A 154 8.88 9.11 10.20
N ILE A 155 9.01 10.07 9.28
CA ILE A 155 9.92 11.20 9.41
C ILE A 155 9.09 12.45 9.67
N VAL A 156 9.30 13.06 10.82
CA VAL A 156 8.57 14.27 11.24
C VAL A 156 9.09 15.48 10.47
N LEU A 157 8.25 16.04 9.61
CA LEU A 157 8.49 17.29 8.90
C LEU A 157 7.70 18.43 9.55
N THR A 158 8.25 19.64 9.49
CA THR A 158 7.46 20.84 9.74
C THR A 158 6.51 21.09 8.55
N PHE A 159 5.43 21.83 8.75
CA PHE A 159 4.49 22.16 7.67
C PHE A 159 5.17 22.74 6.43
N LYS A 160 6.13 23.66 6.61
CA LYS A 160 6.86 24.27 5.48
C LYS A 160 7.82 23.30 4.79
N GLU A 161 8.43 22.38 5.52
CA GLU A 161 9.25 21.31 4.93
C GLU A 161 8.38 20.35 4.12
N PHE A 162 7.20 19.98 4.64
CA PHE A 162 6.25 19.14 3.95
C PHE A 162 5.76 19.79 2.65
N GLU A 163 5.27 21.03 2.68
CA GLU A 163 4.77 21.73 1.51
C GLU A 163 5.86 21.94 0.44
N MET A 164 7.10 22.21 0.88
CA MET A 164 8.23 22.33 -0.04
C MET A 164 8.56 21.00 -0.72
N LEU A 165 8.60 19.89 0.04
CA LEU A 165 8.82 18.55 -0.51
C LEU A 165 7.70 18.14 -1.47
N LYS A 166 6.46 18.37 -1.07
CA LYS A 166 5.26 18.10 -1.89
C LYS A 166 5.35 18.80 -3.23
N LEU A 167 5.60 20.11 -3.23
CA LEU A 167 5.71 20.91 -4.46
C LEU A 167 6.79 20.36 -5.40
N LEU A 168 7.93 20.01 -4.86
CA LEU A 168 9.06 19.48 -5.63
C LEU A 168 8.76 18.07 -6.15
N MET A 169 8.18 17.18 -5.35
CA MET A 169 7.82 15.82 -5.77
C MET A 169 6.68 15.78 -6.79
N GLN A 170 5.74 16.72 -6.72
CA GLN A 170 4.68 16.85 -7.73
C GLN A 170 5.20 17.31 -9.09
N ASN A 171 6.37 17.96 -9.11
CA ASN A 171 6.99 18.51 -10.31
C ASN A 171 8.42 17.95 -10.48
N LYS A 172 8.51 16.64 -10.64
CA LYS A 172 9.79 15.94 -10.86
C LYS A 172 10.55 16.56 -12.02
N ASP A 173 11.86 16.67 -11.89
CA ASP A 173 12.80 17.17 -12.88
C ASP A 173 12.59 18.63 -13.31
N LYS A 174 11.68 19.34 -12.64
CA LYS A 174 11.47 20.76 -12.84
C LYS A 174 12.27 21.60 -11.84
N VAL A 175 13.02 22.56 -12.36
CA VAL A 175 13.78 23.50 -11.52
C VAL A 175 12.87 24.61 -11.02
N PHE A 176 12.85 24.83 -9.71
CA PHE A 176 12.21 25.97 -9.06
C PHE A 176 13.26 26.95 -8.56
N THR A 177 13.11 28.23 -8.93
CA THR A 177 13.95 29.29 -8.35
C THR A 177 13.64 29.45 -6.86
N ARG A 178 14.58 30.01 -6.10
CA ARG A 178 14.36 30.31 -4.68
C ARG A 178 13.18 31.22 -4.45
N ILE A 179 12.97 32.19 -5.34
CA ILE A 179 11.82 33.10 -5.27
C ILE A 179 10.52 32.36 -5.52
N ASN A 180 10.47 31.48 -6.52
CA ASN A 180 9.27 30.69 -6.81
C ASN A 180 8.91 29.75 -5.65
N LEU A 181 9.91 29.09 -5.03
CA LEU A 181 9.69 28.27 -3.86
C LEU A 181 9.22 29.09 -2.65
N LEU A 182 9.81 30.27 -2.44
CA LEU A 182 9.40 31.16 -1.36
C LEU A 182 7.95 31.58 -1.52
N SER A 183 7.57 32.10 -2.70
CA SER A 183 6.20 32.54 -2.97
C SER A 183 5.19 31.39 -2.89
N ALA A 184 5.52 30.22 -3.44
CA ALA A 184 4.61 29.08 -3.46
C ALA A 184 4.37 28.48 -2.07
N VAL A 185 5.38 28.44 -1.20
CA VAL A 185 5.32 27.77 0.11
C VAL A 185 5.00 28.74 1.24
N TRP A 186 5.49 29.98 1.20
CA TRP A 186 5.31 31.00 2.25
C TRP A 186 4.26 32.05 1.90
N GLY A 187 3.93 32.18 0.63
CA GLY A 187 3.00 33.20 0.13
C GLY A 187 3.74 34.46 -0.39
N TYR A 188 3.03 35.26 -1.20
CA TYR A 188 3.60 36.46 -1.80
C TYR A 188 3.92 37.57 -0.81
N ASP A 189 3.20 37.61 0.32
CA ASP A 189 3.34 38.63 1.36
C ASP A 189 4.41 38.29 2.40
N TYR A 190 5.22 37.26 2.15
CA TYR A 190 6.28 36.88 3.09
C TYR A 190 7.48 37.81 2.97
N TYR A 191 7.76 38.56 4.03
CA TYR A 191 8.86 39.53 4.09
C TYR A 191 10.27 38.93 4.35
N GLY A 192 10.38 37.61 4.47
CA GLY A 192 11.67 36.94 4.64
C GLY A 192 12.44 36.81 3.35
N GLY A 193 13.75 36.79 3.45
CA GLY A 193 14.63 36.62 2.29
C GLY A 193 14.62 35.19 1.72
N SER A 194 15.02 35.04 0.45
CA SER A 194 15.09 33.75 -0.26
C SER A 194 16.04 32.72 0.40
N ARG A 195 16.93 33.16 1.28
CA ARG A 195 17.76 32.26 2.12
C ARG A 195 16.94 31.38 3.06
N THR A 196 15.70 31.74 3.38
CA THR A 196 14.76 30.88 4.12
C THR A 196 14.58 29.52 3.45
N VAL A 197 14.51 29.52 2.13
CA VAL A 197 14.40 28.28 1.32
C VAL A 197 15.64 27.39 1.51
N ASP A 198 16.83 27.99 1.49
CA ASP A 198 18.09 27.25 1.65
C ASP A 198 18.17 26.56 3.03
N VAL A 199 17.71 27.26 4.08
CA VAL A 199 17.68 26.70 5.44
C VAL A 199 16.73 25.51 5.53
N HIS A 200 15.52 25.61 4.97
CA HIS A 200 14.55 24.52 4.99
C HIS A 200 15.00 23.35 4.10
N MET A 201 15.61 23.62 2.95
CA MET A 201 16.18 22.59 2.10
C MET A 201 17.30 21.81 2.80
N ARG A 202 18.17 22.50 3.53
CA ARG A 202 19.22 21.87 4.35
C ARG A 202 18.62 20.97 5.43
N ARG A 203 17.58 21.46 6.14
CA ARG A 203 16.89 20.68 7.20
C ARG A 203 16.18 19.47 6.60
N LEU A 204 15.50 19.62 5.46
CA LEU A 204 14.81 18.56 4.77
C LEU A 204 15.79 17.45 4.36
N ARG A 205 16.94 17.79 3.76
CA ARG A 205 17.99 16.83 3.41
C ARG A 205 18.57 16.12 4.64
N ALA A 206 18.68 16.81 5.76
CA ALA A 206 19.19 16.20 7.00
C ALA A 206 18.21 15.19 7.62
N LYS A 207 16.91 15.35 7.37
CA LYS A 207 15.87 14.46 7.88
C LYS A 207 15.63 13.23 6.98
N ILE A 208 15.74 13.41 5.68
CA ILE A 208 15.51 12.34 4.71
C ILE A 208 16.78 11.48 4.58
N PRO A 209 16.71 10.16 4.77
CA PRO A 209 17.88 9.30 4.64
C PRO A 209 18.33 9.12 3.18
N PRO A 210 19.61 8.76 2.95
CA PRO A 210 20.06 8.30 1.62
C PRO A 210 19.29 7.03 1.17
N PRO A 211 19.09 6.84 -0.14
CA PRO A 211 19.52 7.70 -1.26
C PRO A 211 18.58 8.90 -1.52
N TYR A 212 17.42 8.96 -0.86
CA TYR A 212 16.33 9.89 -1.16
C TYR A 212 16.69 11.36 -0.94
N ASN A 213 17.55 11.67 0.03
CA ASN A 213 18.04 13.04 0.24
C ASN A 213 18.84 13.56 -0.97
N ASN A 214 19.48 12.69 -1.75
CA ASN A 214 20.26 13.04 -2.93
C ASN A 214 19.36 13.43 -4.11
N MET A 215 18.08 13.02 -4.09
CA MET A 215 17.09 13.40 -5.10
C MET A 215 16.70 14.89 -5.03
N LEU A 216 16.93 15.53 -3.89
CA LEU A 216 16.78 16.96 -3.73
C LEU A 216 18.02 17.66 -4.29
N LYS A 217 18.03 17.94 -5.60
CA LYS A 217 19.18 18.53 -6.29
C LYS A 217 19.25 20.05 -6.10
N THR A 218 20.47 20.59 -6.03
CA THR A 218 20.70 22.04 -6.07
C THR A 218 21.19 22.45 -7.45
N ILE A 219 20.48 23.36 -8.08
CA ILE A 219 20.91 23.99 -9.32
C ILE A 219 21.60 25.31 -8.93
N ARG A 220 22.93 25.35 -9.08
CA ARG A 220 23.74 26.49 -8.64
C ARG A 220 23.23 27.80 -9.25
N ASN A 221 23.17 28.84 -8.44
CA ASN A 221 22.67 30.18 -8.79
C ASN A 221 21.20 30.26 -9.21
N VAL A 222 20.46 29.14 -9.31
CA VAL A 222 19.05 29.09 -9.71
C VAL A 222 18.15 28.70 -8.53
N GLY A 223 18.26 27.47 -8.02
CA GLY A 223 17.33 26.99 -7.01
C GLY A 223 17.44 25.49 -6.78
N TYR A 224 16.28 24.82 -6.75
CA TYR A 224 16.17 23.42 -6.37
C TYR A 224 15.23 22.65 -7.29
N MET A 225 15.43 21.35 -7.37
CA MET A 225 14.51 20.41 -8.01
C MET A 225 14.54 19.07 -7.26
N PHE A 226 13.52 18.27 -7.47
CA PHE A 226 13.47 16.85 -7.08
C PHE A 226 13.66 16.01 -8.33
N SER A 227 14.72 15.19 -8.34
CA SER A 227 15.03 14.29 -9.45
C SER A 227 15.27 12.88 -8.93
N PRO A 228 14.35 11.93 -9.20
CA PRO A 228 14.48 10.53 -8.76
C PRO A 228 15.49 9.72 -9.58
N GLU A 229 15.91 10.23 -10.73
CA GLU A 229 16.93 9.56 -11.58
C GLU A 229 18.33 10.07 -11.24
N GLU A 230 19.29 9.15 -11.19
CA GLU A 230 20.72 9.43 -11.28
C GLU A 230 21.17 9.46 -12.73
#